data_4535f9cddf9c676d1ff54c1e01c52f51
#
_entry.id   4535f9cddf9c676d1ff54c1e01c52f51
#
_cell.length_a   1.000
_cell.length_b   1.000
_cell.length_c   1.000
_cell.angle_alpha   90.00
_cell.angle_beta   90.00
_cell.angle_gamma   90.00
#
_symmetry.space_group_name_H-M   'P 1'
#
loop_
_entity.id
_entity.type
_entity.pdbx_description
1 polymer ?
#
loop_
_entity_poly.entity_id
_entity_poly.type
_entity_poly.pdbx_seq_one_letter_code
_entity_poly.pdbx_strand_id
1 'polypeptide(L)'
;WNGYVYLVPGTYELTAEGSGKRGVISAKVTSKTTTLTADVNEFAIDFGNFNDVYAEVGMYYRYVPKKTGTYYFYSVSYGDPKGYLYDENKNLLMEVDDAEHSKTTNKKDFYMSYNCEAGKSYYIKVSGSSVDVYVRDCDPNAED
;
A
#
# COMPACT_ATOMS: atom_id res chain seq x y z
N TRP A 1 5.34 -20.22 -8.90
CA TRP A 1 4.50 -20.46 -10.09
C TRP A 1 5.36 -20.62 -11.34
N ASN A 2 5.09 -21.64 -12.14
CA ASN A 2 5.71 -21.87 -13.43
C ASN A 2 4.61 -22.03 -14.49
N GLY A 3 4.61 -21.15 -15.46
CA GLY A 3 3.62 -21.19 -16.53
C GLY A 3 3.91 -20.19 -17.63
N TYR A 4 3.18 -20.31 -18.73
CA TYR A 4 3.31 -19.42 -19.87
C TYR A 4 1.96 -18.80 -20.18
N VAL A 5 1.96 -17.52 -20.48
CA VAL A 5 0.79 -16.77 -20.90
C VAL A 5 1.11 -16.04 -22.19
N TYR A 6 0.20 -16.11 -23.16
CA TYR A 6 0.34 -15.35 -24.40
C TYR A 6 -0.52 -14.09 -24.30
N LEU A 7 0.13 -12.93 -24.36
CA LEU A 7 -0.51 -11.63 -24.25
C LEU A 7 -0.29 -10.81 -25.52
N VAL A 8 -1.31 -10.10 -25.94
CA VAL A 8 -1.16 -9.06 -26.97
C VAL A 8 -0.50 -7.83 -26.35
N PRO A 9 0.14 -6.93 -27.15
CA PRO A 9 0.70 -5.71 -26.61
C PRO A 9 -0.33 -4.91 -25.81
N GLY A 10 0.08 -4.43 -24.64
CA GLY A 10 -0.79 -3.69 -23.73
C GLY A 10 -0.20 -3.59 -22.32
N THR A 11 -0.95 -2.96 -21.44
CA THR A 11 -0.59 -2.87 -20.02
C THR A 11 -1.43 -3.86 -19.21
N TYR A 12 -0.79 -4.62 -18.35
CA TYR A 12 -1.40 -5.70 -17.57
C TYR A 12 -1.02 -5.57 -16.10
N GLU A 13 -1.94 -6.00 -15.24
CA GLU A 13 -1.66 -6.21 -13.84
C GLU A 13 -1.58 -7.72 -13.61
N LEU A 14 -0.47 -8.18 -13.06
CA LEU A 14 -0.25 -9.57 -12.68
C LEU A 14 -0.45 -9.69 -11.17
N THR A 15 -1.20 -10.69 -10.77
CA THR A 15 -1.42 -10.97 -9.34
C THR A 15 -0.89 -12.34 -8.98
N ALA A 16 -0.29 -12.44 -7.81
CA ALA A 16 0.11 -13.69 -7.19
C ALA A 16 -0.47 -13.76 -5.79
N GLU A 17 -1.08 -14.89 -5.45
CA GLU A 17 -1.70 -15.09 -4.14
C GLU A 17 -1.07 -16.28 -3.44
N GLY A 18 -0.85 -16.16 -2.14
CA GLY A 18 -0.32 -17.22 -1.32
C GLY A 18 -0.17 -16.78 0.13
N SER A 19 -0.30 -17.72 1.05
CA SER A 19 -0.13 -17.48 2.48
C SER A 19 -0.97 -16.30 3.03
N GLY A 20 -2.19 -16.11 2.51
CA GLY A 20 -3.07 -15.02 2.90
C GLY A 20 -2.67 -13.64 2.40
N LYS A 21 -1.66 -13.56 1.53
CA LYS A 21 -1.18 -12.31 0.94
C LYS A 21 -1.42 -12.32 -0.58
N ARG A 22 -1.56 -11.13 -1.14
CA ARG A 22 -1.71 -10.92 -2.58
C ARG A 22 -0.68 -9.89 -3.04
N GLY A 23 0.20 -10.30 -3.95
CA GLY A 23 1.15 -9.43 -4.61
C GLY A 23 0.63 -8.98 -5.97
N VAL A 24 0.90 -7.75 -6.35
CA VAL A 24 0.54 -7.18 -7.65
C VAL A 24 1.75 -6.57 -8.32
N ILE A 25 1.86 -6.77 -9.62
CA ILE A 25 2.94 -6.24 -10.46
C ILE A 25 2.30 -5.63 -11.70
N SER A 26 2.58 -4.38 -11.98
CA SER A 26 2.23 -3.76 -13.25
C SER A 26 3.27 -4.13 -14.29
N ALA A 27 2.83 -4.60 -15.45
CA ALA A 27 3.71 -5.02 -16.52
C ALA A 27 3.21 -4.49 -17.87
N LYS A 28 4.15 -4.06 -18.71
CA LYS A 28 3.86 -3.61 -20.07
C LYS A 28 4.44 -4.59 -21.08
N VAL A 29 3.58 -5.09 -21.97
CA VAL A 29 3.97 -5.95 -23.09
C VAL A 29 4.04 -5.08 -24.36
N THR A 30 5.20 -5.04 -25.00
CA THR A 30 5.46 -4.16 -26.16
C THR A 30 5.56 -4.92 -27.48
N SER A 31 5.77 -6.23 -27.46
CA SER A 31 5.83 -7.05 -28.67
C SER A 31 5.52 -8.52 -28.36
N LYS A 32 5.25 -9.31 -29.42
CA LYS A 32 4.93 -10.74 -29.30
C LYS A 32 6.07 -11.61 -28.75
N THR A 33 7.31 -11.12 -28.82
CA THR A 33 8.50 -11.88 -28.43
C THR A 33 9.16 -11.29 -27.18
N THR A 34 8.52 -10.35 -26.53
CA THR A 34 9.07 -9.62 -25.42
C THR A 34 9.08 -10.46 -24.15
N THR A 35 10.22 -10.52 -23.50
CA THR A 35 10.30 -10.96 -22.12
C THR A 35 9.57 -9.94 -21.26
N LEU A 36 8.69 -10.42 -20.40
CA LEU A 36 7.99 -9.58 -19.45
C LEU A 36 9.00 -9.01 -18.46
N THR A 37 9.22 -7.71 -18.52
CA THR A 37 10.03 -7.01 -17.53
C THR A 37 9.10 -6.28 -16.58
N ALA A 38 9.07 -6.72 -15.33
CA ALA A 38 8.44 -5.98 -14.26
C ALA A 38 9.51 -5.10 -13.60
N ASP A 39 9.21 -3.81 -13.46
CA ASP A 39 10.03 -2.96 -12.61
C ASP A 39 9.76 -3.38 -11.16
N VAL A 40 10.81 -3.73 -10.43
CA VAL A 40 10.70 -4.08 -9.00
C VAL A 40 10.08 -2.93 -8.18
N ASN A 41 10.20 -1.69 -8.63
CA ASN A 41 9.56 -0.55 -7.99
C ASN A 41 8.03 -0.51 -8.19
N GLU A 42 7.51 -1.30 -9.12
CA GLU A 42 6.07 -1.43 -9.36
C GLU A 42 5.44 -2.59 -8.59
N PHE A 43 6.24 -3.44 -7.98
CA PHE A 43 5.72 -4.51 -7.13
C PHE A 43 5.08 -3.93 -5.89
N ALA A 44 3.90 -4.40 -5.57
CA ALA A 44 3.20 -4.03 -4.36
C ALA A 44 2.41 -5.23 -3.80
N ILE A 45 2.26 -5.27 -2.50
CA ILE A 45 1.38 -6.23 -1.83
C ILE A 45 0.01 -5.56 -1.70
N ASP A 46 -1.04 -6.25 -2.15
CA ASP A 46 -2.40 -5.73 -2.10
C ASP A 46 -2.99 -5.96 -0.70
N PHE A 47 -3.56 -4.92 -0.10
CA PHE A 47 -4.38 -5.05 1.11
C PHE A 47 -5.57 -6.00 0.89
N GLY A 48 -6.09 -6.08 -0.35
CA GLY A 48 -7.29 -6.86 -0.66
C GLY A 48 -8.50 -6.30 0.07
N ASN A 49 -9.20 -7.17 0.80
CA ASN A 49 -10.36 -6.78 1.61
C ASN A 49 -10.00 -6.46 3.07
N PHE A 50 -8.72 -6.46 3.41
CA PHE A 50 -8.25 -6.18 4.76
C PHE A 50 -8.05 -4.67 4.96
N ASN A 51 -8.26 -4.21 6.19
CA ASN A 51 -8.04 -2.82 6.58
C ASN A 51 -6.76 -2.65 7.41
N ASP A 52 -5.96 -3.70 7.50
CA ASP A 52 -4.68 -3.70 8.20
C ASP A 52 -3.71 -4.66 7.54
N VAL A 53 -2.43 -4.35 7.68
CA VAL A 53 -1.34 -5.17 7.14
C VAL A 53 -0.10 -4.98 8.00
N TYR A 54 0.68 -6.06 8.18
CA TYR A 54 2.02 -5.93 8.70
C TYR A 54 2.93 -5.46 7.58
N ALA A 55 3.31 -4.19 7.61
CA ALA A 55 4.11 -3.56 6.57
C ALA A 55 5.61 -3.77 6.85
N GLU A 56 6.27 -4.47 5.94
CA GLU A 56 7.72 -4.62 5.95
C GLU A 56 8.39 -3.38 5.37
N VAL A 57 9.49 -2.95 5.97
CA VAL A 57 10.25 -1.78 5.54
C VAL A 57 10.62 -1.86 4.05
N GLY A 58 10.33 -0.78 3.33
CA GLY A 58 10.71 -0.63 1.93
C GLY A 58 9.75 -1.25 0.91
N MET A 59 8.72 -1.95 1.36
CA MET A 59 7.71 -2.55 0.49
C MET A 59 6.54 -1.61 0.26
N TYR A 60 5.99 -1.61 -0.96
CA TYR A 60 4.75 -0.91 -1.26
C TYR A 60 3.55 -1.79 -0.93
N TYR A 61 2.53 -1.19 -0.31
CA TYR A 61 1.25 -1.85 -0.01
C TYR A 61 0.14 -1.08 -0.68
N ARG A 62 -0.62 -1.75 -1.57
CA ARG A 62 -1.70 -1.13 -2.34
C ARG A 62 -3.01 -1.20 -1.57
N TYR A 63 -3.65 -0.06 -1.44
CA TYR A 63 -5.00 0.08 -0.91
C TYR A 63 -5.89 0.75 -1.96
N VAL A 64 -7.07 0.14 -2.21
CA VAL A 64 -8.07 0.69 -3.13
C VAL A 64 -9.34 0.96 -2.34
N PRO A 65 -9.68 2.23 -2.07
CA PRO A 65 -10.90 2.55 -1.32
C PRO A 65 -12.14 2.24 -2.14
N LYS A 66 -13.18 1.78 -1.47
CA LYS A 66 -14.49 1.48 -2.10
C LYS A 66 -15.38 2.71 -2.21
N LYS A 67 -15.14 3.73 -1.40
CA LYS A 67 -15.88 4.99 -1.38
C LYS A 67 -14.91 6.16 -1.39
N THR A 68 -15.28 7.23 -2.07
CA THR A 68 -14.56 8.50 -1.98
C THR A 68 -14.78 9.13 -0.60
N GLY A 69 -13.69 9.54 0.03
CA GLY A 69 -13.75 10.17 1.35
C GLY A 69 -12.39 10.27 2.01
N THR A 70 -12.38 10.73 3.25
CA THR A 70 -11.15 10.82 4.04
C THR A 70 -10.83 9.46 4.66
N TYR A 71 -9.59 9.03 4.45
CA TYR A 71 -9.05 7.81 5.04
C TYR A 71 -7.88 8.15 5.95
N TYR A 72 -7.74 7.34 6.99
CA TYR A 72 -6.73 7.50 8.03
C TYR A 72 -5.81 6.29 8.01
N PHE A 73 -4.52 6.58 7.89
CA PHE A 73 -3.46 5.58 7.83
C PHE A 73 -2.56 5.76 9.03
N TYR A 74 -2.40 4.74 9.85
CA TYR A 74 -1.59 4.87 11.05
C TYR A 74 -0.93 3.54 11.43
N SER A 75 0.17 3.64 12.17
CA SER A 75 0.85 2.49 12.75
C SER A 75 0.49 2.31 14.21
N VAL A 76 0.57 1.07 14.67
CA VAL A 76 0.52 0.72 16.10
C VAL A 76 1.68 -0.22 16.36
N SER A 77 2.69 0.25 17.08
CA SER A 77 3.93 -0.48 17.22
C SER A 77 4.70 -0.14 18.49
N TYR A 78 5.80 -0.83 18.67
CA TYR A 78 6.83 -0.48 19.66
C TYR A 78 8.10 0.07 18.99
N GLY A 79 8.06 0.27 17.67
CA GLY A 79 9.18 0.73 16.87
C GLY A 79 9.19 2.24 16.64
N ASP A 80 9.91 2.63 15.62
CA ASP A 80 10.08 4.02 15.19
C ASP A 80 9.86 4.09 13.67
N PRO A 81 8.59 3.89 13.21
CA PRO A 81 8.28 3.89 11.79
C PRO A 81 8.03 5.29 11.27
N LYS A 82 8.38 5.52 10.01
CA LYS A 82 7.94 6.67 9.24
C LYS A 82 7.02 6.19 8.12
N GLY A 83 5.88 6.84 7.94
CA GLY A 83 4.88 6.49 6.95
C GLY A 83 4.94 7.37 5.71
N TYR A 84 4.71 6.76 4.55
CA TYR A 84 4.67 7.42 3.24
C TYR A 84 3.41 7.00 2.51
N LEU A 85 2.71 7.96 1.93
CA LEU A 85 1.54 7.72 1.09
C LEU A 85 1.81 8.22 -0.33
N TYR A 86 1.49 7.39 -1.31
CA TYR A 86 1.69 7.65 -2.73
C TYR A 86 0.39 7.54 -3.50
N ASP A 87 0.27 8.25 -4.62
CA ASP A 87 -0.83 8.11 -5.56
C ASP A 87 -0.67 6.85 -6.44
N GLU A 88 -1.59 6.68 -7.39
CA GLU A 88 -1.59 5.54 -8.31
C GLU A 88 -0.35 5.46 -9.22
N ASN A 89 0.33 6.58 -9.44
CA ASN A 89 1.57 6.68 -10.21
C ASN A 89 2.82 6.65 -9.31
N LYS A 90 2.65 6.37 -8.02
CA LYS A 90 3.70 6.38 -7.01
C LYS A 90 4.38 7.73 -6.82
N ASN A 91 3.64 8.81 -7.07
CA ASN A 91 4.03 10.15 -6.66
C ASN A 91 3.74 10.32 -5.16
N LEU A 92 4.69 10.85 -4.42
CA LEU A 92 4.55 11.07 -2.98
C LEU A 92 3.47 12.12 -2.70
N LEU A 93 2.45 11.74 -1.94
CA LEU A 93 1.37 12.62 -1.51
C LEU A 93 1.66 13.23 -0.13
N MET A 94 2.16 12.42 0.79
CA MET A 94 2.57 12.89 2.11
C MET A 94 3.51 11.90 2.78
N GLU A 95 4.28 12.39 3.73
CA GLU A 95 5.09 11.60 4.63
C GLU A 95 4.95 12.14 6.05
N VAL A 96 4.88 11.23 7.02
CA VAL A 96 4.75 11.58 8.43
C VAL A 96 5.66 10.69 9.25
N ASP A 97 6.42 11.32 10.12
CA ASP A 97 7.26 10.65 11.10
C ASP A 97 6.46 10.49 12.41
N ASP A 98 6.91 11.08 13.50
CA ASP A 98 6.25 10.98 14.79
C ASP A 98 4.92 11.77 14.80
N ALA A 99 3.81 11.09 15.04
CA ALA A 99 2.51 11.72 15.15
C ALA A 99 1.61 10.96 16.12
N GLU A 100 1.35 11.57 17.27
CA GLU A 100 0.52 10.97 18.31
C GLU A 100 -0.92 10.71 17.83
N HIS A 101 -1.48 9.56 18.20
CA HIS A 101 -2.88 9.26 17.99
C HIS A 101 -3.41 8.31 19.07
N SER A 102 -4.73 8.18 19.15
CA SER A 102 -5.41 7.52 20.28
C SER A 102 -5.27 5.99 20.30
N LYS A 103 -4.81 5.37 19.23
CA LYS A 103 -4.73 3.90 19.13
C LYS A 103 -3.41 3.32 19.62
N THR A 104 -2.46 4.15 19.99
CA THR A 104 -1.16 3.72 20.52
C THR A 104 -0.67 4.66 21.61
N THR A 105 0.17 4.14 22.50
CA THR A 105 0.91 4.97 23.47
C THR A 105 2.30 5.33 22.97
N ASN A 106 2.71 4.75 21.83
CA ASN A 106 4.00 5.01 21.23
C ASN A 106 3.97 6.31 20.44
N LYS A 107 4.64 7.34 20.95
CA LYS A 107 4.70 8.66 20.33
C LYS A 107 5.47 8.69 19.02
N LYS A 108 6.17 7.61 18.70
CA LYS A 108 6.93 7.45 17.47
C LYS A 108 6.14 6.78 16.34
N ASP A 109 4.90 6.37 16.58
CA ASP A 109 4.03 5.90 15.53
C ASP A 109 3.60 7.05 14.63
N PHE A 110 3.29 6.74 13.35
CA PHE A 110 2.79 7.74 12.44
C PHE A 110 1.27 7.73 12.33
N TYR A 111 0.72 8.86 11.92
CA TYR A 111 -0.70 9.07 11.65
C TYR A 111 -0.84 10.03 10.48
N MET A 112 -1.57 9.62 9.46
CA MET A 112 -1.83 10.41 8.25
C MET A 112 -3.31 10.36 7.91
N SER A 113 -3.81 11.43 7.31
CA SER A 113 -5.14 11.44 6.70
C SER A 113 -5.07 12.02 5.29
N TYR A 114 -5.88 11.49 4.39
CA TYR A 114 -5.91 11.94 3.01
C TYR A 114 -7.29 11.68 2.39
N ASN A 115 -7.74 12.61 1.54
CA ASN A 115 -8.97 12.43 0.77
C ASN A 115 -8.68 11.51 -0.42
N CYS A 116 -9.20 10.29 -0.35
CA CYS A 116 -9.00 9.29 -1.38
C CYS A 116 -10.24 9.15 -2.26
N GLU A 117 -10.02 8.87 -3.54
CA GLU A 117 -11.09 8.62 -4.51
C GLU A 117 -11.34 7.12 -4.65
N ALA A 118 -12.63 6.75 -4.67
CA ALA A 118 -13.05 5.36 -4.86
C ALA A 118 -12.46 4.77 -6.15
N GLY A 119 -11.95 3.54 -6.06
CA GLY A 119 -11.41 2.81 -7.20
C GLY A 119 -10.00 3.17 -7.61
N LYS A 120 -9.40 4.21 -7.04
CA LYS A 120 -7.99 4.55 -7.30
C LYS A 120 -7.07 3.77 -6.37
N SER A 121 -5.89 3.41 -6.88
CA SER A 121 -4.86 2.77 -6.08
C SER A 121 -4.04 3.81 -5.32
N TYR A 122 -3.86 3.57 -4.03
CA TYR A 122 -2.93 4.32 -3.19
C TYR A 122 -1.91 3.36 -2.61
N TYR A 123 -0.68 3.82 -2.46
CA TYR A 123 0.39 2.97 -1.95
C TYR A 123 0.91 3.51 -0.64
N ILE A 124 1.10 2.61 0.32
CA ILE A 124 1.67 2.92 1.63
C ILE A 124 3.03 2.22 1.71
N LYS A 125 4.01 2.90 2.26
CA LYS A 125 5.34 2.39 2.51
C LYS A 125 5.80 2.85 3.87
N VAL A 126 6.56 2.02 4.56
CA VAL A 126 7.16 2.38 5.84
C VAL A 126 8.68 2.32 5.75
N SER A 127 9.33 3.14 6.55
CA SER A 127 10.77 3.08 6.80
C SER A 127 11.02 3.07 8.31
N GLY A 128 12.26 2.79 8.70
CA GLY A 128 12.66 2.73 10.11
C GLY A 128 12.34 1.41 10.78
N SER A 129 11.08 1.07 10.90
CA SER A 129 10.63 -0.19 11.53
C SER A 129 9.51 -0.83 10.72
N SER A 130 9.53 -2.15 10.62
CA SER A 130 8.40 -2.94 10.09
C SER A 130 7.31 -2.97 11.15
N VAL A 131 6.10 -2.59 10.79
CA VAL A 131 5.02 -2.35 11.75
C VAL A 131 3.65 -2.72 11.18
N ASP A 132 2.69 -2.91 12.06
CA ASP A 132 1.29 -2.99 11.66
C ASP A 132 0.79 -1.61 11.21
N VAL A 133 0.20 -1.56 10.02
CA VAL A 133 -0.43 -0.36 9.44
C VAL A 133 -1.92 -0.60 9.30
N TYR A 134 -2.69 0.35 9.77
CA TYR A 134 -4.14 0.32 9.74
C TYR A 134 -4.67 1.39 8.80
N VAL A 135 -5.76 1.07 8.08
CA VAL A 135 -6.51 2.01 7.25
C VAL A 135 -7.95 2.05 7.75
N ARG A 136 -8.47 3.23 8.02
CA ARG A 136 -9.84 3.44 8.51
C ARG A 136 -10.51 4.59 7.78
N ASP A 137 -11.83 4.52 7.65
CA ASP A 137 -12.66 5.57 7.06
C ASP A 137 -13.26 6.53 8.11
N CYS A 138 -12.90 6.35 9.38
CA CYS A 138 -13.25 7.26 10.46
C CYS A 138 -11.99 7.64 11.25
N ASP A 139 -11.97 8.85 11.77
CA ASP A 139 -10.82 9.37 12.52
C ASP A 139 -10.65 8.59 13.83
N PRO A 140 -9.52 7.87 14.01
CA PRO A 140 -9.27 7.16 15.26
C PRO A 140 -9.18 8.09 16.47
N ASN A 141 -8.81 9.36 16.28
CA ASN A 141 -8.76 10.35 17.37
C ASN A 141 -10.15 10.86 17.78
N ALA A 142 -11.16 10.73 16.92
CA ALA A 142 -12.53 11.13 17.22
C ALA A 142 -13.37 10.03 17.88
N GLU A 143 -12.84 8.79 17.95
CA GLU A 143 -13.50 7.67 18.61
C GLU A 143 -13.26 7.73 20.13
N ASP A 144 -14.33 7.65 20.89
CA ASP A 144 -14.27 7.53 22.35
C ASP A 144 -14.13 6.07 22.80
#